data_3311491135bdd5c66bb129bf1b6d37d5
#
_entry.id   3311491135bdd5c66bb129bf1b6d37d5
#
_cell.length_a   1.000
_cell.length_b   1.000
_cell.length_c   1.000
_cell.angle_alpha   90.00
_cell.angle_beta   90.00
_cell.angle_gamma   90.00
#
_symmetry.space_group_name_H-M   'P 1'
#
loop_
_entity.id
_entity.type
_entity.pdbx_description
1 polymer ?
#
loop_
_entity_poly.entity_id
_entity_poly.type
_entity_poly.pdbx_seq_one_letter_code
_entity_poly.pdbx_strand_id
1 'polypeptide(L)'
;MRVSFKAEVPNKISAQYFMPQSKQNTVGILGSSKSTEEIMEYIDACANITKGLVLSGKNILHGCGNAGIMGAAYESGKKYSKTDLTGRPIQNLAIIAQPLWGDEDLENCVPLTTSTSEADRIEKFAQIADSFIIFPGSSTTIQEATTLITKNYYGKPEDKKQIILVGKDFYEGLQEQYQKLYDCGLIKCSPEELFTIVDTEDEVKEIIDKKHLG
;
A
#
# COMPACT_ATOMS: atom_id res chain seq x y z
N MET A 1 -4.00 -32.67 22.33
CA MET A 1 -2.91 -32.92 21.41
C MET A 1 -2.97 -31.81 20.36
N ARG A 2 -2.17 -30.74 20.51
CA ARG A 2 -2.13 -29.62 19.53
C ARG A 2 -1.10 -30.00 18.49
N VAL A 3 -1.56 -30.28 17.27
CA VAL A 3 -0.68 -30.48 16.11
C VAL A 3 -0.26 -29.10 15.63
N SER A 4 0.97 -28.71 15.92
CA SER A 4 1.59 -27.49 15.39
C SER A 4 2.08 -27.81 13.97
N PHE A 5 1.35 -27.41 12.97
CA PHE A 5 1.87 -27.33 11.62
C PHE A 5 2.76 -26.07 11.53
N LYS A 6 4.06 -26.24 11.72
CA LYS A 6 5.04 -25.29 11.20
C LYS A 6 5.08 -25.47 9.69
N ALA A 7 4.38 -24.63 8.95
CA ALA A 7 4.63 -24.50 7.53
C ALA A 7 6.06 -23.93 7.39
N GLU A 8 7.00 -24.76 7.00
CA GLU A 8 8.32 -24.29 6.57
C GLU A 8 8.09 -23.50 5.26
N VAL A 9 8.23 -22.18 5.36
CA VAL A 9 8.34 -21.35 4.16
C VAL A 9 9.58 -21.85 3.41
N PRO A 10 9.46 -22.19 2.12
CA PRO A 10 10.61 -22.59 1.32
C PRO A 10 11.65 -21.48 1.39
N ASN A 11 12.79 -21.78 1.96
CA ASN A 11 13.91 -20.88 2.23
C ASN A 11 14.67 -20.51 0.94
N LYS A 12 13.99 -20.21 -0.12
CA LYS A 12 14.40 -19.62 -1.39
C LYS A 12 13.19 -19.62 -2.35
N ILE A 13 12.25 -18.73 -2.12
CA ILE A 13 11.61 -18.12 -3.29
C ILE A 13 12.71 -17.24 -3.85
N SER A 14 13.42 -17.76 -4.84
CA SER A 14 14.46 -16.99 -5.49
C SER A 14 13.83 -15.72 -6.02
N ALA A 15 14.36 -14.57 -5.62
CA ALA A 15 13.99 -13.24 -6.12
C ALA A 15 14.05 -13.12 -7.66
N GLN A 16 14.45 -14.18 -8.35
CA GLN A 16 14.49 -14.32 -9.82
C GLN A 16 13.11 -14.50 -10.47
N TYR A 17 12.07 -14.88 -9.74
CA TYR A 17 10.76 -15.15 -10.35
C TYR A 17 9.82 -13.94 -10.38
N PHE A 18 10.11 -12.87 -9.65
CA PHE A 18 9.26 -11.68 -9.61
C PHE A 18 10.06 -10.39 -9.38
N MET A 19 10.82 -9.99 -10.37
CA MET A 19 11.00 -8.57 -10.62
C MET A 19 9.79 -8.17 -11.48
N PRO A 20 8.91 -7.27 -11.03
CA PRO A 20 7.95 -6.63 -11.94
C PRO A 20 8.77 -6.13 -13.13
N GLN A 21 8.35 -6.45 -14.35
CA GLN A 21 9.10 -6.10 -15.57
C GLN A 21 9.26 -4.58 -15.78
N SER A 22 8.68 -3.77 -14.91
CA SER A 22 9.02 -2.38 -14.69
C SER A 22 8.66 -2.01 -13.25
N LYS A 23 9.55 -1.31 -12.55
CA LYS A 23 9.24 -0.65 -11.27
C LYS A 23 8.01 0.28 -11.37
N GLN A 24 7.64 0.71 -12.56
CA GLN A 24 6.64 1.75 -12.86
C GLN A 24 5.17 1.30 -12.82
N ASN A 25 4.85 0.17 -12.17
CA ASN A 25 3.50 -0.38 -12.25
C ASN A 25 2.96 -0.94 -10.92
N THR A 26 3.60 -0.62 -9.81
CA THR A 26 3.19 -1.16 -8.51
C THR A 26 2.65 -0.07 -7.59
N VAL A 27 1.42 -0.24 -7.15
CA VAL A 27 0.73 0.66 -6.22
C VAL A 27 0.63 0.02 -4.85
N GLY A 28 1.23 0.65 -3.84
CA GLY A 28 1.08 0.26 -2.44
C GLY A 28 -0.27 0.73 -1.91
N ILE A 29 -1.03 -0.17 -1.29
CA ILE A 29 -2.29 0.15 -0.61
C ILE A 29 -2.11 -0.10 0.89
N LEU A 30 -2.31 0.95 1.67
CA LEU A 30 -2.17 0.96 3.12
C LEU A 30 -3.47 1.45 3.78
N GLY A 31 -3.73 1.00 5.00
CA GLY A 31 -4.92 1.40 5.75
C GLY A 31 -5.24 0.44 6.89
N SER A 32 -6.42 0.58 7.46
CA SER A 32 -6.86 -0.22 8.60
C SER A 32 -6.97 -1.71 8.26
N SER A 33 -6.52 -2.55 9.17
CA SER A 33 -6.84 -3.99 9.20
C SER A 33 -8.11 -4.32 9.99
N LYS A 34 -8.85 -3.31 10.47
CA LYS A 34 -10.12 -3.47 11.18
C LYS A 34 -11.26 -2.91 10.33
N SER A 35 -12.44 -3.49 10.47
CA SER A 35 -13.68 -2.98 9.90
C SER A 35 -14.48 -2.32 11.02
N THR A 36 -14.67 -1.00 10.92
CA THR A 36 -15.57 -0.24 11.80
C THR A 36 -16.59 0.49 10.95
N GLU A 37 -17.71 0.91 11.54
CA GLU A 37 -18.78 1.60 10.81
C GLU A 37 -18.27 2.87 10.13
N GLU A 38 -17.37 3.61 10.79
CA GLU A 38 -16.83 4.88 10.34
C GLU A 38 -15.92 4.76 9.10
N ILE A 39 -15.42 3.58 8.79
CA ILE A 39 -14.54 3.37 7.63
C ILE A 39 -15.14 2.46 6.55
N MET A 40 -16.41 2.09 6.65
CA MET A 40 -17.03 1.19 5.68
C MET A 40 -17.02 1.74 4.25
N GLU A 41 -17.29 3.03 4.08
CA GLU A 41 -17.22 3.68 2.76
C GLU A 41 -15.81 3.63 2.14
N TYR A 42 -14.77 3.75 2.97
CA TYR A 42 -13.38 3.63 2.51
C TYR A 42 -13.01 2.19 2.15
N ILE A 43 -13.61 1.19 2.79
CA ILE A 43 -13.44 -0.22 2.44
C ILE A 43 -13.98 -0.49 1.05
N ASP A 44 -15.18 0.01 0.74
CA ASP A 44 -15.82 -0.13 -0.56
C ASP A 44 -15.04 0.64 -1.64
N ALA A 45 -14.61 1.88 -1.35
CA ALA A 45 -13.76 2.67 -2.23
C ALA A 45 -12.43 1.97 -2.52
N CYS A 46 -11.78 1.39 -1.50
CA CYS A 46 -10.55 0.62 -1.66
C CYS A 46 -10.74 -0.57 -2.60
N ALA A 47 -11.83 -1.33 -2.43
CA ALA A 47 -12.14 -2.48 -3.29
C ALA A 47 -12.30 -2.06 -4.76
N ASN A 48 -13.02 -0.95 -5.01
CA ASN A 48 -13.26 -0.42 -6.36
C ASN A 48 -11.98 0.15 -6.99
N ILE A 49 -11.20 0.92 -6.25
CA ILE A 49 -9.91 1.45 -6.70
C ILE A 49 -8.97 0.30 -7.06
N THR A 50 -8.84 -0.70 -6.17
CA THR A 50 -8.01 -1.89 -6.39
C THR A 50 -8.42 -2.62 -7.66
N LYS A 51 -9.73 -2.86 -7.85
CA LYS A 51 -10.27 -3.44 -9.08
C LYS A 51 -9.85 -2.65 -10.32
N GLY A 52 -10.02 -1.33 -10.30
CA GLY A 52 -9.66 -0.46 -11.43
C GLY A 52 -8.16 -0.54 -11.76
N LEU A 53 -7.30 -0.49 -10.74
CA LEU A 53 -5.85 -0.59 -10.88
C LEU A 53 -5.42 -1.93 -11.48
N VAL A 54 -5.95 -3.04 -10.98
CA VAL A 54 -5.62 -4.38 -11.49
C VAL A 54 -6.07 -4.56 -12.93
N LEU A 55 -7.30 -4.13 -13.26
CA LEU A 55 -7.82 -4.19 -14.62
C LEU A 55 -7.04 -3.31 -15.60
N SER A 56 -6.45 -2.21 -15.15
CA SER A 56 -5.53 -1.37 -15.94
C SER A 56 -4.11 -1.95 -16.04
N GLY A 57 -3.85 -3.12 -15.48
CA GLY A 57 -2.58 -3.83 -15.57
C GLY A 57 -1.56 -3.48 -14.49
N LYS A 58 -1.94 -2.75 -13.44
CA LYS A 58 -1.07 -2.42 -12.32
C LYS A 58 -0.98 -3.57 -11.32
N ASN A 59 0.17 -3.67 -10.65
CA ASN A 59 0.34 -4.54 -9.49
C ASN A 59 -0.14 -3.82 -8.23
N ILE A 60 -0.76 -4.55 -7.32
CA ILE A 60 -1.17 -4.08 -6.01
C ILE A 60 -0.23 -4.68 -4.97
N LEU A 61 0.32 -3.84 -4.11
CA LEU A 61 1.19 -4.25 -3.02
C LEU A 61 0.54 -3.90 -1.68
N HIS A 62 0.32 -4.89 -0.83
CA HIS A 62 -0.34 -4.74 0.47
C HIS A 62 0.30 -5.61 1.55
N GLY A 63 -0.20 -5.49 2.78
CA GLY A 63 0.32 -6.23 3.94
C GLY A 63 -0.35 -7.59 4.20
N CYS A 64 -1.19 -8.07 3.29
CA CYS A 64 -1.84 -9.39 3.38
C CYS A 64 -2.81 -9.57 4.58
N GLY A 65 -3.43 -8.49 5.06
CA GLY A 65 -4.51 -8.60 6.04
C GLY A 65 -5.83 -9.05 5.41
N ASN A 66 -6.69 -9.71 6.17
CA ASN A 66 -7.96 -10.28 5.68
C ASN A 66 -9.20 -9.46 6.08
N ALA A 67 -9.04 -8.28 6.69
CA ALA A 67 -10.14 -7.42 7.12
C ALA A 67 -9.84 -5.94 6.86
N GLY A 68 -10.87 -5.10 6.92
CA GLY A 68 -10.77 -3.67 6.70
C GLY A 68 -10.28 -3.30 5.30
N ILE A 69 -9.54 -2.22 5.20
CA ILE A 69 -8.92 -1.73 3.96
C ILE A 69 -7.95 -2.79 3.40
N MET A 70 -7.17 -3.42 4.27
CA MET A 70 -6.20 -4.44 3.87
C MET A 70 -6.89 -5.64 3.24
N GLY A 71 -8.01 -6.11 3.83
CA GLY A 71 -8.83 -7.19 3.29
C GLY A 71 -9.49 -6.82 1.96
N ALA A 72 -9.98 -5.58 1.83
CA ALA A 72 -10.59 -5.10 0.59
C ALA A 72 -9.57 -5.07 -0.57
N ALA A 73 -8.36 -4.58 -0.32
CA ALA A 73 -7.27 -4.61 -1.30
C ALA A 73 -6.91 -6.04 -1.69
N TYR A 74 -6.74 -6.91 -0.71
CA TYR A 74 -6.41 -8.32 -0.90
C TYR A 74 -7.47 -9.07 -1.73
N GLU A 75 -8.74 -9.03 -1.32
CA GLU A 75 -9.82 -9.75 -1.98
C GLU A 75 -10.08 -9.21 -3.40
N SER A 76 -10.04 -7.90 -3.58
CA SER A 76 -10.20 -7.29 -4.90
C SER A 76 -9.00 -7.62 -5.80
N GLY A 77 -7.78 -7.56 -5.27
CA GLY A 77 -6.57 -7.97 -5.96
C GLY A 77 -6.63 -9.43 -6.41
N LYS A 78 -7.02 -10.35 -5.52
CA LYS A 78 -7.24 -11.76 -5.81
C LYS A 78 -8.26 -11.99 -6.92
N LYS A 79 -9.42 -11.33 -6.82
CA LYS A 79 -10.56 -11.54 -7.72
C LYS A 79 -10.30 -11.07 -9.15
N TYR A 80 -9.59 -9.96 -9.33
CA TYR A 80 -9.43 -9.30 -10.62
C TYR A 80 -8.05 -9.46 -11.25
N SER A 81 -7.05 -9.99 -10.52
CA SER A 81 -5.72 -10.29 -11.07
C SER A 81 -5.78 -11.34 -12.17
N LYS A 82 -4.88 -11.19 -13.14
CA LYS A 82 -4.50 -12.31 -13.98
C LYS A 82 -3.87 -13.41 -13.13
N THR A 83 -4.04 -14.64 -13.53
CA THR A 83 -3.46 -15.80 -12.83
C THR A 83 -2.31 -16.40 -13.64
N ASP A 84 -1.36 -17.01 -12.93
CA ASP A 84 -0.34 -17.87 -13.53
C ASP A 84 -0.92 -19.26 -13.89
N LEU A 85 -0.08 -20.15 -14.38
CA LEU A 85 -0.46 -21.52 -14.76
C LEU A 85 -0.94 -22.38 -13.56
N THR A 86 -0.68 -21.94 -12.34
CA THR A 86 -1.12 -22.61 -11.10
C THR A 86 -2.41 -22.01 -10.54
N GLY A 87 -2.96 -20.97 -11.18
CA GLY A 87 -4.15 -20.24 -10.72
C GLY A 87 -3.85 -19.14 -9.70
N ARG A 88 -2.58 -18.81 -9.41
CA ARG A 88 -2.20 -17.78 -8.43
C ARG A 88 -2.37 -16.38 -9.03
N PRO A 89 -2.98 -15.41 -8.29
CA PRO A 89 -3.16 -14.03 -8.75
C PRO A 89 -1.81 -13.28 -8.79
N ILE A 90 -1.27 -13.05 -9.99
CA ILE A 90 0.09 -12.52 -10.18
C ILE A 90 0.26 -11.01 -9.92
N GLN A 91 -0.84 -10.27 -9.88
CA GLN A 91 -0.83 -8.82 -9.59
C GLN A 91 -1.15 -8.49 -8.12
N ASN A 92 -1.46 -9.49 -7.31
CA ASN A 92 -1.80 -9.37 -5.90
C ASN A 92 -0.55 -9.67 -5.04
N LEU A 93 0.26 -8.66 -4.80
CA LEU A 93 1.57 -8.78 -4.17
C LEU A 93 1.50 -8.49 -2.66
N ALA A 94 2.32 -9.15 -1.86
CA ALA A 94 2.32 -8.95 -0.41
C ALA A 94 3.72 -8.83 0.20
N ILE A 95 3.82 -7.97 1.22
CA ILE A 95 4.93 -7.96 2.19
C ILE A 95 4.38 -8.42 3.53
N ILE A 96 4.87 -9.54 4.00
CA ILE A 96 4.37 -10.21 5.19
C ILE A 96 5.20 -9.82 6.40
N ALA A 97 4.55 -9.39 7.49
CA ALA A 97 5.22 -9.10 8.75
C ALA A 97 5.43 -10.38 9.57
N GLN A 98 6.67 -10.76 9.86
CA GLN A 98 6.97 -11.95 10.66
C GLN A 98 6.28 -12.01 12.03
N PRO A 99 6.10 -10.89 12.79
CA PRO A 99 5.39 -10.93 14.06
C PRO A 99 3.89 -11.26 13.94
N LEU A 100 3.30 -11.04 12.76
CA LEU A 100 1.88 -11.28 12.46
C LEU A 100 1.65 -12.58 11.70
N TRP A 101 2.70 -13.37 11.54
CA TRP A 101 2.64 -14.62 10.78
C TRP A 101 1.72 -15.64 11.46
N GLY A 102 0.64 -15.98 10.79
CA GLY A 102 -0.38 -16.90 11.28
C GLY A 102 -1.81 -16.42 11.05
N ASP A 103 -1.99 -15.11 10.82
CA ASP A 103 -3.30 -14.50 10.53
C ASP A 103 -3.46 -14.15 9.03
N GLU A 104 -2.43 -14.44 8.21
CA GLU A 104 -2.36 -14.04 6.81
C GLU A 104 -2.71 -15.22 5.90
N ASP A 105 -3.59 -14.97 4.93
CA ASP A 105 -3.93 -15.93 3.88
C ASP A 105 -2.90 -15.82 2.74
N LEU A 106 -1.92 -16.72 2.73
CA LEU A 106 -0.83 -16.73 1.75
C LEU A 106 -1.18 -17.43 0.43
N GLU A 107 -2.31 -18.14 0.37
CA GLU A 107 -2.64 -18.96 -0.81
C GLU A 107 -3.05 -18.08 -2.00
N ASN A 108 -3.54 -16.90 -1.74
CA ASN A 108 -4.17 -16.04 -2.74
C ASN A 108 -3.42 -14.73 -3.03
N CYS A 109 -2.17 -14.64 -2.64
CA CYS A 109 -1.29 -13.53 -3.01
C CYS A 109 0.12 -14.05 -3.34
N VAL A 110 0.94 -13.19 -3.95
CA VAL A 110 2.35 -13.48 -4.21
C VAL A 110 3.18 -12.85 -3.08
N PRO A 111 3.69 -13.62 -2.12
CA PRO A 111 4.56 -13.09 -1.10
C PRO A 111 5.90 -12.72 -1.73
N LEU A 112 6.21 -11.42 -1.80
CA LEU A 112 7.48 -10.94 -2.35
C LEU A 112 8.61 -11.07 -1.35
N THR A 113 8.33 -10.75 -0.10
CA THR A 113 9.31 -10.77 1.00
C THR A 113 8.61 -10.75 2.34
N THR A 114 9.36 -11.10 3.39
CA THR A 114 8.92 -10.95 4.78
C THR A 114 9.67 -9.79 5.42
N SER A 115 9.04 -9.12 6.38
CA SER A 115 9.67 -8.08 7.19
C SER A 115 9.89 -8.56 8.61
N THR A 116 10.96 -8.09 9.24
CA THR A 116 11.31 -8.42 10.63
C THR A 116 10.78 -7.41 11.64
N SER A 117 10.32 -6.26 11.16
CA SER A 117 9.74 -5.16 11.95
C SER A 117 8.87 -4.29 11.06
N GLU A 118 8.04 -3.41 11.67
CA GLU A 118 7.26 -2.43 10.92
C GLU A 118 8.15 -1.45 10.15
N ALA A 119 9.28 -1.03 10.70
CA ALA A 119 10.24 -0.17 10.01
C ALA A 119 10.83 -0.85 8.77
N ASP A 120 11.21 -2.12 8.86
CA ASP A 120 11.68 -2.93 7.73
C ASP A 120 10.58 -3.11 6.68
N ARG A 121 9.32 -3.25 7.12
CA ARG A 121 8.16 -3.38 6.23
C ARG A 121 7.95 -2.13 5.39
N ILE A 122 7.92 -0.95 6.03
CA ILE A 122 7.75 0.33 5.32
C ILE A 122 8.91 0.55 4.33
N GLU A 123 10.14 0.20 4.73
CA GLU A 123 11.30 0.28 3.83
C GLU A 123 11.11 -0.55 2.58
N LYS A 124 10.65 -1.80 2.72
CA LYS A 124 10.38 -2.70 1.60
C LYS A 124 9.23 -2.20 0.72
N PHE A 125 8.16 -1.68 1.32
CA PHE A 125 7.09 -1.02 0.57
C PHE A 125 7.65 0.11 -0.29
N ALA A 126 8.46 1.00 0.28
CA ALA A 126 9.06 2.12 -0.43
C ALA A 126 10.04 1.71 -1.54
N GLN A 127 10.69 0.55 -1.41
CA GLN A 127 11.60 0.02 -2.44
C GLN A 127 10.85 -0.58 -3.64
N ILE A 128 9.65 -1.15 -3.42
CA ILE A 128 8.90 -1.92 -4.42
C ILE A 128 7.84 -1.06 -5.12
N ALA A 129 7.05 -0.29 -4.36
CA ALA A 129 5.97 0.51 -4.92
C ALA A 129 6.46 1.85 -5.50
N ASP A 130 5.77 2.30 -6.54
CA ASP A 130 6.02 3.59 -7.20
C ASP A 130 5.11 4.69 -6.70
N SER A 131 3.93 4.30 -6.23
CA SER A 131 2.91 5.18 -5.67
C SER A 131 2.21 4.48 -4.51
N PHE A 132 1.60 5.29 -3.65
CA PHE A 132 0.87 4.82 -2.48
C PHE A 132 -0.52 5.44 -2.43
N ILE A 133 -1.51 4.63 -2.14
CA ILE A 133 -2.87 5.04 -1.78
C ILE A 133 -3.07 4.62 -0.33
N ILE A 134 -3.26 5.59 0.54
CA ILE A 134 -3.32 5.39 1.99
C ILE A 134 -4.68 5.82 2.49
N PHE A 135 -5.45 4.86 2.93
CA PHE A 135 -6.79 5.03 3.51
C PHE A 135 -6.73 5.24 5.02
N PRO A 136 -7.83 5.64 5.65
CA PRO A 136 -7.92 5.73 7.11
C PRO A 136 -7.47 4.44 7.81
N GLY A 137 -6.73 4.62 8.90
CA GLY A 137 -6.20 3.48 9.66
C GLY A 137 -5.70 3.85 11.04
N SER A 138 -4.98 2.94 11.66
CA SER A 138 -4.45 3.11 13.01
C SER A 138 -3.19 3.99 13.06
N SER A 139 -2.61 4.12 14.23
CA SER A 139 -1.33 4.81 14.43
C SER A 139 -0.20 4.24 13.56
N THR A 140 -0.23 2.93 13.25
CA THR A 140 0.74 2.32 12.32
C THR A 140 0.55 2.83 10.90
N THR A 141 -0.68 3.01 10.43
CA THR A 141 -0.95 3.61 9.11
C THR A 141 -0.46 5.06 9.04
N ILE A 142 -0.66 5.85 10.11
CA ILE A 142 -0.12 7.22 10.20
C ILE A 142 1.42 7.20 10.19
N GLN A 143 2.04 6.25 10.90
CA GLN A 143 3.49 6.08 10.87
C GLN A 143 3.99 5.73 9.47
N GLU A 144 3.31 4.82 8.75
CA GLU A 144 3.64 4.46 7.37
C GLU A 144 3.54 5.69 6.46
N ALA A 145 2.44 6.44 6.52
CA ALA A 145 2.24 7.66 5.75
C ALA A 145 3.35 8.70 6.01
N THR A 146 3.61 9.04 7.26
CA THR A 146 4.61 10.05 7.63
C THR A 146 6.03 9.61 7.30
N THR A 147 6.33 8.31 7.37
CA THR A 147 7.63 7.77 6.95
C THR A 147 7.82 7.91 5.44
N LEU A 148 6.81 7.59 4.63
CA LEU A 148 6.86 7.74 3.18
C LEU A 148 6.96 9.22 2.76
N ILE A 149 6.22 10.11 3.41
CA ILE A 149 6.30 11.56 3.21
C ILE A 149 7.71 12.07 3.55
N THR A 150 8.28 11.61 4.67
CA THR A 150 9.64 11.98 5.07
C THR A 150 10.69 11.49 4.06
N LYS A 151 10.53 10.28 3.52
CA LYS A 151 11.39 9.77 2.45
C LYS A 151 11.30 10.63 1.19
N ASN A 152 10.10 11.09 0.81
CA ASN A 152 9.94 12.02 -0.30
C ASN A 152 10.61 13.36 -0.05
N TYR A 153 10.54 13.87 1.17
CA TYR A 153 11.15 15.15 1.53
C TYR A 153 12.68 15.13 1.40
N TYR A 154 13.34 14.06 1.86
CA TYR A 154 14.79 13.90 1.81
C TYR A 154 15.28 13.17 0.57
N GLY A 155 14.40 12.56 -0.21
CA GLY A 155 14.72 11.78 -1.40
C GLY A 155 15.10 12.67 -2.58
N LYS A 156 15.79 12.07 -3.55
CA LYS A 156 16.05 12.73 -4.82
C LYS A 156 14.75 12.84 -5.64
N PRO A 157 14.65 13.82 -6.54
CA PRO A 157 13.44 13.99 -7.37
C PRO A 157 13.01 12.71 -8.12
N GLU A 158 13.99 11.95 -8.65
CA GLU A 158 13.76 10.70 -9.38
C GLU A 158 13.26 9.54 -8.52
N ASP A 159 13.50 9.61 -7.20
CA ASP A 159 13.09 8.58 -6.24
C ASP A 159 11.75 8.89 -5.56
N LYS A 160 11.19 10.09 -5.79
CA LYS A 160 9.94 10.51 -5.14
C LYS A 160 8.77 9.64 -5.56
N LYS A 161 8.03 9.21 -4.56
CA LYS A 161 6.79 8.43 -4.71
C LYS A 161 5.58 9.35 -4.74
N GLN A 162 4.57 8.98 -5.50
CA GLN A 162 3.28 9.62 -5.38
C GLN A 162 2.57 9.09 -4.13
N ILE A 163 2.17 9.97 -3.24
CA ILE A 163 1.48 9.63 -1.99
C ILE A 163 0.10 10.27 -2.04
N ILE A 164 -0.93 9.44 -2.04
CA ILE A 164 -2.35 9.83 -2.08
C ILE A 164 -2.97 9.38 -0.76
N LEU A 165 -3.47 10.33 0.02
CA LEU A 165 -4.21 10.09 1.24
C LEU A 165 -5.70 10.20 0.91
N VAL A 166 -6.50 9.18 1.23
CA VAL A 166 -7.94 9.16 0.94
C VAL A 166 -8.72 9.48 2.21
N GLY A 167 -9.56 10.50 2.14
CA GLY A 167 -10.38 10.99 3.26
C GLY A 167 -9.88 12.34 3.79
N LYS A 168 -10.40 13.44 3.24
CA LYS A 168 -10.01 14.79 3.65
C LYS A 168 -10.26 15.02 5.14
N ASP A 169 -11.44 14.69 5.62
CA ASP A 169 -11.80 14.88 7.03
C ASP A 169 -10.89 14.08 7.97
N PHE A 170 -10.50 12.86 7.58
CA PHE A 170 -9.62 12.02 8.39
C PHE A 170 -8.19 12.58 8.43
N TYR A 171 -7.68 13.10 7.31
CA TYR A 171 -6.31 13.57 7.18
C TYR A 171 -6.14 15.09 7.36
N GLU A 172 -7.20 15.85 7.65
CA GLU A 172 -7.16 17.30 7.89
C GLU A 172 -6.10 17.67 8.92
N GLY A 173 -6.09 17.01 10.08
CA GLY A 173 -5.11 17.26 11.14
C GLY A 173 -3.67 17.00 10.73
N LEU A 174 -3.42 16.02 9.86
CA LEU A 174 -2.10 15.77 9.30
C LEU A 174 -1.69 16.89 8.35
N GLN A 175 -2.60 17.33 7.48
CA GLN A 175 -2.37 18.44 6.55
C GLN A 175 -2.05 19.73 7.30
N GLU A 176 -2.86 20.06 8.31
CA GLU A 176 -2.62 21.24 9.16
C GLU A 176 -1.25 21.19 9.86
N GLN A 177 -0.85 20.01 10.34
CA GLN A 177 0.45 19.85 10.98
C GLN A 177 1.60 20.12 10.00
N TYR A 178 1.53 19.58 8.78
CA TYR A 178 2.54 19.82 7.75
C TYR A 178 2.53 21.28 7.28
N GLN A 179 1.36 21.92 7.20
CA GLN A 179 1.27 23.35 6.90
C GLN A 179 1.98 24.20 7.96
N LYS A 180 1.78 23.89 9.25
CA LYS A 180 2.49 24.57 10.35
C LYS A 180 4.00 24.38 10.28
N LEU A 181 4.48 23.17 9.90
CA LEU A 181 5.91 22.94 9.70
C LEU A 181 6.48 23.81 8.57
N TYR A 182 5.73 23.97 7.49
CA TYR A 182 6.11 24.80 6.36
C TYR A 182 6.12 26.29 6.73
N ASP A 183 5.05 26.80 7.36
CA ASP A 183 4.91 28.18 7.79
C ASP A 183 5.99 28.61 8.80
N CYS A 184 6.42 27.68 9.67
CA CYS A 184 7.53 27.90 10.61
C CYS A 184 8.92 27.74 9.97
N GLY A 185 9.02 27.40 8.69
CA GLY A 185 10.29 27.17 7.99
C GLY A 185 11.04 25.93 8.45
N LEU A 186 10.35 24.97 9.10
CA LEU A 186 10.93 23.69 9.54
C LEU A 186 11.04 22.68 8.40
N ILE A 187 10.22 22.83 7.37
CA ILE A 187 10.32 22.14 6.08
C ILE A 187 10.31 23.15 4.95
N LYS A 188 10.88 22.80 3.79
CA LYS A 188 11.04 23.69 2.63
C LYS A 188 9.99 23.49 1.55
N CYS A 189 9.28 22.38 1.57
CA CYS A 189 8.24 22.03 0.61
C CYS A 189 6.88 22.25 1.25
N SER A 190 5.91 22.75 0.48
CA SER A 190 4.52 22.80 0.93
C SER A 190 3.94 21.38 1.08
N PRO A 191 2.85 21.20 1.85
CA PRO A 191 2.21 19.88 1.97
C PRO A 191 1.85 19.26 0.61
N GLU A 192 1.36 20.07 -0.34
CA GLU A 192 0.92 19.64 -1.67
C GLU A 192 2.06 19.10 -2.56
N GLU A 193 3.30 19.52 -2.27
CA GLU A 193 4.49 18.97 -2.93
C GLU A 193 4.93 17.61 -2.36
N LEU A 194 4.40 17.23 -1.19
CA LEU A 194 4.77 16.02 -0.46
C LEU A 194 3.74 14.90 -0.59
N PHE A 195 2.46 15.25 -0.59
CA PHE A 195 1.33 14.33 -0.71
C PHE A 195 0.09 15.04 -1.24
N THR A 196 -0.89 14.27 -1.71
CA THR A 196 -2.19 14.79 -2.15
C THR A 196 -3.28 14.12 -1.32
N ILE A 197 -4.27 14.90 -0.85
CA ILE A 197 -5.44 14.38 -0.14
C ILE A 197 -6.66 14.46 -1.07
N VAL A 198 -7.42 13.38 -1.13
CA VAL A 198 -8.60 13.24 -2.00
C VAL A 198 -9.74 12.54 -1.25
N ASP A 199 -10.96 12.63 -1.78
CA ASP A 199 -12.13 11.94 -1.22
C ASP A 199 -12.69 10.86 -2.14
N THR A 200 -12.45 10.96 -3.45
CA THR A 200 -13.16 10.15 -4.43
C THR A 200 -12.25 9.19 -5.18
N GLU A 201 -12.85 8.09 -5.65
CA GLU A 201 -12.18 7.12 -6.52
C GLU A 201 -11.69 7.75 -7.84
N ASP A 202 -12.47 8.71 -8.37
CA ASP A 202 -12.13 9.35 -9.65
C ASP A 202 -10.92 10.28 -9.49
N GLU A 203 -10.80 11.03 -8.38
CA GLU A 203 -9.60 11.80 -8.07
C GLU A 203 -8.36 10.90 -7.96
N VAL A 204 -8.46 9.74 -7.28
CA VAL A 204 -7.37 8.77 -7.21
C VAL A 204 -6.95 8.29 -8.58
N LYS A 205 -7.91 7.91 -9.44
CA LYS A 205 -7.64 7.42 -10.80
C LYS A 205 -6.96 8.49 -11.65
N GLU A 206 -7.49 9.72 -11.62
CA GLU A 206 -6.91 10.84 -12.37
C GLU A 206 -5.45 11.09 -12.01
N ILE A 207 -5.11 11.03 -10.71
CA ILE A 207 -3.75 11.25 -10.23
C ILE A 207 -2.82 10.11 -10.68
N ILE A 208 -3.26 8.86 -10.54
CA ILE A 208 -2.45 7.68 -10.90
C ILE A 208 -2.22 7.63 -12.43
N ASP A 209 -3.20 8.00 -13.23
CA ASP A 209 -3.09 7.95 -14.68
C ASP A 209 -2.21 9.08 -15.26
N LYS A 210 -2.22 10.27 -14.66
CA LYS A 210 -1.34 11.39 -15.06
C LYS A 210 0.15 11.04 -14.97
N LYS A 211 0.56 10.23 -14.00
CA LYS A 211 1.96 9.82 -13.83
C LYS A 211 2.49 8.96 -14.98
N HIS A 212 1.63 8.34 -15.76
CA HIS A 212 2.03 7.46 -16.88
C HIS A 212 2.10 8.16 -18.22
N LEU A 213 1.74 9.45 -18.29
CA LEU A 213 1.75 10.25 -19.52
C LEU A 213 2.95 11.21 -19.61
N GLY A 214 3.82 11.25 -18.60
CA GLY A 214 5.05 12.04 -18.54
C GLY A 214 6.29 11.16 -18.40
#